data_540efb4ecd4c01b9de46a8c8b8280828
#
_entry.id   540efb4ecd4c01b9de46a8c8b8280828
#
_cell.length_a   1.000
_cell.length_b   1.000
_cell.length_c   1.000
_cell.angle_alpha   90.00
_cell.angle_beta   90.00
_cell.angle_gamma   90.00
#
_symmetry.space_group_name_H-M   'P 1'
#
loop_
_entity.id
_entity.type
_entity.pdbx_description
1 polymer ?
#
loop_
_entity_poly.entity_id
_entity_poly.type
_entity_poly.pdbx_seq_one_letter_code
_entity_poly.pdbx_strand_id
1 'polypeptide(L)'
;MSVCVTIRTENRLQPDVFLKHLVEKGEDIVVTSDDYPSVKFGNPHRTIRGIEVNKEDNGLEVRVCTFSSTADYQLFANTVSALMELTGDKAYLEDDDDAEITDPFEIFNDEWIESQHESSFGVTRALINRSGQHIVMYGLFSHFCLGPKFFDGFEIPLTGEYDKEKAERMLQYLCRMQCFCENNDGTPSSMAIASPTGEEQDALSLSLICIQDGEVNEFGYVSEAKLLAIMDFDNEKIAPAFIPFREAGKVLPEDVFSQLDELQYFRKGELTVDMVHEMMDRARHLQPDDLHYKPTYPGSGFDETQQTFILMWNPDISSVSLEDHIQNITKMYIEDFNWSVWEHEKAKCGDRFYLVRVGEGNTGIVMSGVFNSHPYEAEDWSGKGRRVFYMDMLPNVILNPEEAPMVRTEKLQKAIPSFDWTGGHSGRLLLQEEAQKLEALWSDFLKKNEDRIDGEIFNVNRHMTFDKV
;
A
#
# COMPACT_ATOMS: atom_id res chain seq x y z
N MET A 1 -7.88 13.02 -5.30
CA MET A 1 -7.99 14.43 -5.75
C MET A 1 -8.16 15.28 -4.50
N SER A 2 -7.80 16.54 -4.56
CA SER A 2 -8.01 17.54 -3.50
C SER A 2 -8.65 18.77 -4.16
N VAL A 3 -9.33 19.59 -3.38
CA VAL A 3 -9.78 20.90 -3.82
C VAL A 3 -8.83 21.92 -3.22
N CYS A 4 -8.31 22.80 -4.08
CA CYS A 4 -7.35 23.84 -3.73
C CYS A 4 -7.92 25.21 -4.08
N VAL A 5 -7.74 26.15 -3.15
CA VAL A 5 -8.06 27.57 -3.33
C VAL A 5 -6.81 28.38 -3.07
N THR A 6 -6.42 29.21 -4.02
CA THR A 6 -5.28 30.11 -3.88
C THR A 6 -5.74 31.53 -3.54
N ILE A 7 -5.23 32.10 -2.46
CA ILE A 7 -5.38 33.51 -2.10
C ILE A 7 -4.12 34.24 -2.55
N ARG A 8 -4.22 35.04 -3.60
CA ARG A 8 -3.09 35.77 -4.20
C ARG A 8 -2.81 37.00 -3.34
N THR A 9 -1.84 36.88 -2.45
CA THR A 9 -1.47 37.90 -1.49
C THR A 9 0.03 38.10 -1.35
N GLU A 10 0.47 39.35 -1.20
CA GLU A 10 1.84 39.67 -0.80
C GLU A 10 2.00 39.74 0.74
N ASN A 11 0.89 39.63 1.47
CA ASN A 11 0.89 39.64 2.93
C ASN A 11 1.51 38.37 3.48
N ARG A 12 2.53 38.50 4.32
CA ARG A 12 3.15 37.41 5.05
C ARG A 12 2.33 37.09 6.30
N LEU A 13 1.13 36.56 6.10
CA LEU A 13 0.28 36.14 7.21
C LEU A 13 0.94 34.97 7.95
N GLN A 14 1.07 35.11 9.28
CA GLN A 14 1.60 34.06 10.13
C GLN A 14 0.47 33.07 10.49
N PRO A 15 0.75 31.75 10.63
CA PRO A 15 -0.25 30.75 10.97
C PRO A 15 -1.06 31.07 12.23
N ASP A 16 -0.42 31.54 13.30
CA ASP A 16 -1.04 31.88 14.55
C ASP A 16 -2.10 33.00 14.42
N VAL A 17 -1.96 33.87 13.45
CA VAL A 17 -2.91 34.99 13.22
C VAL A 17 -4.23 34.47 12.65
N PHE A 18 -4.20 33.64 11.60
CA PHE A 18 -5.43 33.14 11.01
C PHE A 18 -6.07 32.03 11.85
N LEU A 19 -5.28 31.17 12.49
CA LEU A 19 -5.80 30.17 13.43
C LEU A 19 -6.53 30.83 14.60
N LYS A 20 -5.94 31.89 15.19
CA LYS A 20 -6.60 32.66 16.22
C LYS A 20 -7.89 33.31 15.73
N HIS A 21 -7.91 33.84 14.51
CA HIS A 21 -9.11 34.41 13.91
C HIS A 21 -10.23 33.39 13.71
N LEU A 22 -9.89 32.14 13.28
CA LEU A 22 -10.86 31.05 13.21
C LEU A 22 -11.43 30.69 14.59
N VAL A 23 -10.61 30.62 15.62
CA VAL A 23 -11.06 30.41 17.01
C VAL A 23 -11.97 31.55 17.51
N GLU A 24 -11.64 32.79 17.21
CA GLU A 24 -12.49 33.95 17.53
C GLU A 24 -13.85 33.94 16.82
N LYS A 25 -13.91 33.29 15.65
CA LYS A 25 -15.16 33.02 14.90
C LYS A 25 -15.92 31.79 15.40
N GLY A 26 -15.41 31.08 16.39
CA GLY A 26 -16.08 29.98 17.07
C GLY A 26 -15.67 28.60 16.61
N GLU A 27 -14.60 28.47 15.80
CA GLU A 27 -14.05 27.18 15.45
C GLU A 27 -13.22 26.60 16.61
N ASP A 28 -13.42 25.29 16.87
CA ASP A 28 -12.60 24.54 17.79
C ASP A 28 -11.45 23.89 16.99
N ILE A 29 -10.23 24.40 17.14
CA ILE A 29 -9.09 24.07 16.29
C ILE A 29 -8.02 23.31 17.05
N VAL A 30 -7.61 22.19 16.47
CA VAL A 30 -6.36 21.50 16.84
C VAL A 30 -5.39 21.54 15.66
N VAL A 31 -4.14 21.87 15.93
CA VAL A 31 -3.04 21.88 14.95
C VAL A 31 -2.26 20.60 15.09
N THR A 32 -2.10 19.86 14.00
CA THR A 32 -1.38 18.59 13.99
C THR A 32 -0.02 18.66 13.31
N SER A 33 0.20 19.70 12.49
CA SER A 33 1.52 20.05 11.93
C SER A 33 1.58 21.55 11.71
N ASP A 34 2.69 22.16 12.14
CA ASP A 34 3.05 23.56 11.92
C ASP A 34 4.42 23.68 11.25
N ASP A 35 4.83 22.66 10.51
CA ASP A 35 6.07 22.63 9.74
C ASP A 35 6.01 23.66 8.61
N TYR A 36 6.33 24.93 8.96
CA TYR A 36 6.37 26.00 7.96
C TYR A 36 7.19 25.59 6.72
N PRO A 37 6.69 25.72 5.48
CA PRO A 37 5.59 26.61 5.04
C PRO A 37 4.18 26.02 5.08
N SER A 38 3.95 24.83 5.65
CA SER A 38 2.65 24.16 5.69
C SER A 38 2.10 24.11 7.11
N VAL A 39 0.80 24.31 7.25
CA VAL A 39 0.07 24.13 8.52
C VAL A 39 -1.12 23.21 8.28
N LYS A 40 -1.23 22.14 9.08
CA LYS A 40 -2.36 21.22 9.07
C LYS A 40 -3.14 21.31 10.37
N PHE A 41 -4.44 21.49 10.27
CA PHE A 41 -5.34 21.62 11.41
C PHE A 41 -6.75 21.11 11.12
N GLY A 42 -7.55 20.92 12.17
CA GLY A 42 -8.93 20.48 12.05
C GLY A 42 -9.74 20.75 13.29
N ASN A 43 -11.04 20.44 13.24
CA ASN A 43 -11.89 20.42 14.42
C ASN A 43 -11.77 19.03 15.07
N PRO A 44 -11.34 18.89 16.34
CA PRO A 44 -11.34 17.62 17.03
C PRO A 44 -12.77 17.04 17.04
N HIS A 45 -12.89 15.72 16.96
CA HIS A 45 -14.16 14.98 16.95
C HIS A 45 -15.09 15.18 15.73
N ARG A 46 -14.75 16.06 14.77
CA ARG A 46 -15.62 16.38 13.63
C ARG A 46 -14.95 16.20 12.28
N THR A 47 -13.64 16.41 12.20
CA THR A 47 -12.88 16.30 10.95
C THR A 47 -12.19 14.94 10.82
N ILE A 48 -12.03 14.47 9.59
CA ILE A 48 -11.30 13.24 9.26
C ILE A 48 -9.90 13.57 8.79
N ARG A 49 -9.77 14.51 7.83
CA ARG A 49 -8.54 14.83 7.14
C ARG A 49 -7.91 16.13 7.58
N GLY A 50 -8.73 17.06 8.08
CA GLY A 50 -8.33 18.44 8.35
C GLY A 50 -8.08 19.26 7.09
N ILE A 51 -7.62 20.48 7.31
CA ILE A 51 -7.30 21.48 6.29
C ILE A 51 -5.81 21.72 6.30
N GLU A 52 -5.23 21.88 5.12
CA GLU A 52 -3.84 22.29 4.93
C GLU A 52 -3.81 23.71 4.38
N VAL A 53 -3.00 24.57 4.98
CA VAL A 53 -2.69 25.90 4.46
C VAL A 53 -1.21 25.95 4.17
N ASN A 54 -0.88 26.08 2.89
CA ASN A 54 0.47 26.11 2.37
C ASN A 54 0.84 27.53 1.94
N LYS A 55 2.06 27.92 2.22
CA LYS A 55 2.61 29.16 1.67
C LYS A 55 3.22 28.88 0.32
N GLU A 56 2.72 29.58 -0.67
CA GLU A 56 3.22 29.55 -2.05
C GLU A 56 3.96 30.86 -2.39
N ASP A 57 4.70 30.86 -3.53
CA ASP A 57 5.43 32.04 -4.00
C ASP A 57 4.51 33.26 -4.25
N ASN A 58 3.26 32.97 -4.66
CA ASN A 58 2.28 34.00 -5.06
C ASN A 58 1.13 34.17 -4.07
N GLY A 59 1.22 33.58 -2.85
CA GLY A 59 0.14 33.68 -1.88
C GLY A 59 0.04 32.54 -0.90
N LEU A 60 -1.20 32.15 -0.60
CA LEU A 60 -1.56 31.07 0.31
C LEU A 60 -2.47 30.08 -0.41
N GLU A 61 -2.11 28.81 -0.43
CA GLU A 61 -2.98 27.72 -0.87
C GLU A 61 -3.74 27.16 0.33
N VAL A 62 -5.06 27.05 0.21
CA VAL A 62 -5.91 26.31 1.16
C VAL A 62 -6.37 25.04 0.49
N ARG A 63 -6.15 23.90 1.14
CA ARG A 63 -6.40 22.59 0.58
C ARG A 63 -7.29 21.74 1.48
N VAL A 64 -8.30 21.12 0.88
CA VAL A 64 -9.08 20.03 1.47
C VAL A 64 -8.94 18.76 0.62
N CYS A 65 -8.69 17.65 1.29
CA CYS A 65 -8.44 16.38 0.61
C CYS A 65 -9.73 15.62 0.28
N THR A 66 -9.66 14.73 -0.71
CA THR A 66 -10.71 13.75 -1.01
C THR A 66 -11.02 12.88 0.21
N PHE A 67 -12.25 12.43 0.37
CA PHE A 67 -12.70 11.59 1.48
C PHE A 67 -12.65 12.31 2.84
N SER A 68 -12.96 13.59 2.83
CA SER A 68 -13.12 14.44 4.01
C SER A 68 -14.54 14.38 4.56
N SER A 69 -14.73 14.76 5.82
CA SER A 69 -16.05 14.89 6.43
C SER A 69 -16.77 16.17 5.98
N THR A 70 -18.07 16.27 6.24
CA THR A 70 -18.81 17.53 6.09
C THR A 70 -18.17 18.66 6.86
N ALA A 71 -17.67 18.38 8.08
CA ALA A 71 -17.00 19.41 8.90
C ALA A 71 -15.64 19.84 8.32
N ASP A 72 -14.90 18.95 7.64
CA ASP A 72 -13.69 19.34 6.90
C ASP A 72 -14.03 20.37 5.82
N TYR A 73 -15.08 20.11 5.01
CA TYR A 73 -15.48 21.01 3.93
C TYR A 73 -16.04 22.34 4.46
N GLN A 74 -16.77 22.33 5.58
CA GLN A 74 -17.23 23.57 6.24
C GLN A 74 -16.04 24.37 6.79
N LEU A 75 -15.08 23.72 7.44
CA LEU A 75 -13.86 24.35 7.93
C LEU A 75 -13.02 24.92 6.78
N PHE A 76 -12.99 24.23 5.63
CA PHE A 76 -12.35 24.73 4.40
C PHE A 76 -12.96 26.06 3.95
N ALA A 77 -14.29 26.16 3.84
CA ALA A 77 -14.98 27.40 3.49
C ALA A 77 -14.71 28.51 4.49
N ASN A 78 -14.76 28.20 5.80
CA ASN A 78 -14.47 29.15 6.89
C ASN A 78 -13.02 29.65 6.82
N THR A 79 -12.07 28.76 6.49
CA THR A 79 -10.64 29.10 6.34
C THR A 79 -10.42 30.05 5.16
N VAL A 80 -11.00 29.74 4.00
CA VAL A 80 -10.93 30.62 2.82
C VAL A 80 -11.51 32.01 3.15
N SER A 81 -12.69 32.05 3.76
CA SER A 81 -13.32 33.33 4.17
C SER A 81 -12.46 34.11 5.16
N ALA A 82 -11.92 33.47 6.18
CA ALA A 82 -11.06 34.09 7.18
C ALA A 82 -9.78 34.70 6.57
N LEU A 83 -9.16 33.97 5.65
CA LEU A 83 -7.95 34.45 4.97
C LEU A 83 -8.25 35.63 4.03
N MET A 84 -9.37 35.60 3.30
CA MET A 84 -9.82 36.72 2.47
C MET A 84 -10.06 37.99 3.34
N GLU A 85 -10.69 37.84 4.50
CA GLU A 85 -10.92 38.93 5.41
C GLU A 85 -9.61 39.52 5.98
N LEU A 86 -8.68 38.68 6.37
CA LEU A 86 -7.40 39.07 6.97
C LEU A 86 -6.43 39.72 5.99
N THR A 87 -6.42 39.23 4.76
CA THR A 87 -5.54 39.77 3.71
C THR A 87 -6.15 40.92 2.96
N GLY A 88 -7.48 40.97 2.83
CA GLY A 88 -8.20 41.89 1.95
C GLY A 88 -8.06 41.51 0.46
N ASP A 89 -7.52 40.35 0.16
CA ASP A 89 -7.21 39.89 -1.20
C ASP A 89 -8.25 38.86 -1.69
N LYS A 90 -8.19 38.58 -2.98
CA LYS A 90 -9.11 37.67 -3.66
C LYS A 90 -8.64 36.22 -3.61
N ALA A 91 -9.61 35.29 -3.56
CA ALA A 91 -9.41 33.88 -3.66
C ALA A 91 -9.79 33.34 -5.05
N TYR A 92 -9.14 32.28 -5.48
CA TYR A 92 -9.31 31.65 -6.79
C TYR A 92 -9.37 30.13 -6.65
N LEU A 93 -10.35 29.49 -7.33
CA LEU A 93 -10.46 28.04 -7.38
C LEU A 93 -9.54 27.52 -8.50
N GLU A 94 -8.61 26.63 -8.16
CA GLU A 94 -7.59 26.17 -9.13
C GLU A 94 -8.14 25.29 -10.26
N ASP A 95 -9.20 24.52 -10.00
CA ASP A 95 -9.75 23.55 -10.97
C ASP A 95 -10.68 24.17 -12.05
N ASP A 96 -11.03 25.44 -11.95
CA ASP A 96 -12.00 26.11 -12.83
C ASP A 96 -11.40 27.40 -13.48
N ASP A 97 -10.35 27.22 -14.26
CA ASP A 97 -9.67 28.33 -14.98
C ASP A 97 -9.37 29.56 -14.10
N ASP A 98 -8.96 29.34 -12.84
CA ASP A 98 -8.75 30.40 -11.85
C ASP A 98 -10.02 31.25 -11.58
N ALA A 99 -11.19 30.62 -11.46
CA ALA A 99 -12.43 31.33 -11.15
C ALA A 99 -12.32 32.10 -9.83
N GLU A 100 -12.61 33.41 -9.88
CA GLU A 100 -12.59 34.28 -8.70
C GLU A 100 -13.72 33.92 -7.72
N ILE A 101 -13.39 33.70 -6.45
CA ILE A 101 -14.32 33.44 -5.36
C ILE A 101 -14.67 34.77 -4.71
N THR A 102 -15.94 35.18 -4.81
CA THR A 102 -16.46 36.39 -4.15
C THR A 102 -17.05 36.09 -2.78
N ASP A 103 -17.75 34.97 -2.66
CA ASP A 103 -18.28 34.46 -1.40
C ASP A 103 -18.03 32.93 -1.34
N PRO A 104 -17.13 32.46 -0.43
CA PRO A 104 -16.87 31.04 -0.25
C PRO A 104 -18.12 30.22 0.08
N PHE A 105 -19.09 30.76 0.78
CA PHE A 105 -20.28 30.03 1.24
C PHE A 105 -21.33 29.85 0.13
N GLU A 106 -21.34 30.70 -0.90
CA GLU A 106 -22.17 30.49 -2.08
C GLU A 106 -21.64 29.31 -2.94
N ILE A 107 -20.32 29.12 -2.98
CA ILE A 107 -19.67 28.06 -3.77
C ILE A 107 -19.63 26.75 -2.98
N PHE A 108 -19.10 26.78 -1.75
CA PHE A 108 -18.90 25.59 -0.91
C PHE A 108 -20.09 25.33 0.00
N ASN A 109 -21.29 25.32 -0.60
CA ASN A 109 -22.56 25.08 0.07
C ASN A 109 -22.86 23.57 0.25
N ASP A 110 -24.00 23.25 0.86
CA ASP A 110 -24.38 21.86 1.16
C ASP A 110 -24.51 20.99 -0.10
N GLU A 111 -24.95 21.53 -1.24
CA GLU A 111 -25.05 20.80 -2.51
C GLU A 111 -23.64 20.45 -3.04
N TRP A 112 -22.73 21.39 -2.96
CA TRP A 112 -21.35 21.17 -3.33
C TRP A 112 -20.69 20.11 -2.43
N ILE A 113 -20.89 20.18 -1.10
CA ILE A 113 -20.37 19.20 -0.15
C ILE A 113 -20.89 17.80 -0.48
N GLU A 114 -22.17 17.66 -0.77
CA GLU A 114 -22.76 16.38 -1.16
C GLU A 114 -22.13 15.83 -2.44
N SER A 115 -21.93 16.69 -3.44
CA SER A 115 -21.24 16.34 -4.69
C SER A 115 -19.80 15.86 -4.44
N GLN A 116 -19.08 16.49 -3.49
CA GLN A 116 -17.72 16.04 -3.11
C GLN A 116 -17.74 14.67 -2.43
N HIS A 117 -18.73 14.41 -1.57
CA HIS A 117 -18.90 13.08 -0.97
C HIS A 117 -19.19 12.02 -2.02
N GLU A 118 -20.17 12.23 -2.90
CA GLU A 118 -20.49 11.29 -3.96
C GLU A 118 -19.29 11.00 -4.86
N SER A 119 -18.59 12.05 -5.31
CA SER A 119 -17.39 11.93 -6.13
C SER A 119 -16.29 11.17 -5.41
N SER A 120 -16.01 11.50 -4.14
CA SER A 120 -14.97 10.85 -3.33
C SER A 120 -15.22 9.35 -3.15
N PHE A 121 -16.46 8.99 -2.81
CA PHE A 121 -16.86 7.58 -2.68
C PHE A 121 -16.81 6.87 -4.03
N GLY A 122 -17.26 7.50 -5.10
CA GLY A 122 -17.23 6.94 -6.45
C GLY A 122 -15.83 6.61 -6.93
N VAL A 123 -14.90 7.57 -6.82
CA VAL A 123 -13.50 7.39 -7.21
C VAL A 123 -12.80 6.35 -6.34
N THR A 124 -12.96 6.42 -5.02
CA THR A 124 -12.31 5.51 -4.08
C THR A 124 -12.77 4.07 -4.29
N ARG A 125 -14.09 3.84 -4.40
CA ARG A 125 -14.67 2.52 -4.69
C ARG A 125 -14.20 1.97 -6.04
N ALA A 126 -14.14 2.82 -7.07
CA ALA A 126 -13.67 2.42 -8.39
C ALA A 126 -12.19 1.99 -8.38
N LEU A 127 -11.35 2.71 -7.64
CA LEU A 127 -9.93 2.37 -7.49
C LEU A 127 -9.76 1.03 -6.74
N ILE A 128 -10.45 0.85 -5.62
CA ILE A 128 -10.41 -0.40 -4.83
C ILE A 128 -10.96 -1.57 -5.66
N ASN A 129 -12.11 -1.38 -6.32
CA ASN A 129 -12.71 -2.43 -7.15
C ASN A 129 -11.80 -2.85 -8.32
N ARG A 130 -11.09 -1.89 -8.90
CA ARG A 130 -10.19 -2.13 -10.02
C ARG A 130 -8.91 -2.83 -9.59
N SER A 131 -8.28 -2.39 -8.47
CA SER A 131 -7.02 -2.93 -7.99
C SER A 131 -7.21 -4.19 -7.14
N GLY A 132 -8.35 -4.36 -6.49
CA GLY A 132 -8.56 -5.34 -5.44
C GLY A 132 -7.77 -5.03 -4.15
N GLN A 133 -7.10 -3.88 -4.10
CA GLN A 133 -6.23 -3.47 -3.00
C GLN A 133 -6.90 -2.40 -2.13
N HIS A 134 -6.34 -2.19 -0.94
CA HIS A 134 -6.72 -1.08 -0.08
C HIS A 134 -6.04 0.23 -0.52
N ILE A 135 -6.58 1.34 -0.04
CA ILE A 135 -6.03 2.68 -0.20
C ILE A 135 -5.73 3.24 1.18
N VAL A 136 -4.52 3.71 1.38
CA VAL A 136 -4.13 4.43 2.61
C VAL A 136 -4.39 5.91 2.43
N MET A 137 -5.08 6.51 3.40
CA MET A 137 -5.36 7.93 3.43
C MET A 137 -4.86 8.54 4.75
N TYR A 138 -4.23 9.71 4.67
CA TYR A 138 -3.75 10.42 5.85
C TYR A 138 -4.89 11.20 6.50
N GLY A 139 -5.24 10.84 7.71
CA GLY A 139 -6.22 11.55 8.52
C GLY A 139 -5.61 12.75 9.27
N LEU A 140 -6.40 13.32 10.17
CA LEU A 140 -5.97 14.45 11.01
C LEU A 140 -4.92 14.00 12.03
N PHE A 141 -5.15 12.89 12.73
CA PHE A 141 -4.27 12.35 13.77
C PHE A 141 -3.57 11.06 13.33
N SER A 142 -4.22 10.25 12.52
CA SER A 142 -3.68 8.97 12.05
C SER A 142 -4.14 8.67 10.63
N HIS A 143 -3.35 7.92 9.89
CA HIS A 143 -3.79 7.39 8.61
C HIS A 143 -4.88 6.31 8.82
N PHE A 144 -5.63 6.03 7.77
CA PHE A 144 -6.65 4.98 7.73
C PHE A 144 -6.65 4.26 6.40
N CYS A 145 -7.04 2.99 6.45
CA CYS A 145 -6.97 2.08 5.31
C CYS A 145 -8.40 1.74 4.84
N LEU A 146 -8.72 2.11 3.61
CA LEU A 146 -9.98 1.82 2.97
C LEU A 146 -9.82 0.65 1.99
N GLY A 147 -10.58 -0.41 2.18
CA GLY A 147 -10.52 -1.57 1.32
C GLY A 147 -11.84 -2.34 1.25
N PRO A 148 -11.90 -3.46 0.53
CA PRO A 148 -13.14 -4.20 0.32
C PRO A 148 -13.85 -4.59 1.62
N LYS A 149 -13.14 -5.08 2.63
CA LYS A 149 -13.72 -5.50 3.91
C LYS A 149 -14.28 -4.31 4.70
N PHE A 150 -13.57 -3.16 4.66
CA PHE A 150 -14.01 -1.97 5.36
C PHE A 150 -15.31 -1.43 4.75
N PHE A 151 -15.42 -1.36 3.42
CA PHE A 151 -16.66 -0.98 2.74
C PHE A 151 -17.80 -1.97 3.00
N ASP A 152 -17.51 -3.27 2.98
CA ASP A 152 -18.49 -4.33 3.27
C ASP A 152 -19.03 -4.23 4.71
N GLY A 153 -18.20 -3.87 5.67
CA GLY A 153 -18.60 -3.61 7.05
C GLY A 153 -19.65 -2.50 7.23
N PHE A 154 -19.73 -1.58 6.26
CA PHE A 154 -20.78 -0.55 6.17
C PHE A 154 -21.88 -0.88 5.18
N GLU A 155 -21.88 -2.08 4.61
CA GLU A 155 -22.82 -2.52 3.55
C GLU A 155 -22.76 -1.62 2.32
N ILE A 156 -21.60 -1.06 2.00
CA ILE A 156 -21.39 -0.21 0.82
C ILE A 156 -20.71 -1.07 -0.27
N PRO A 157 -21.44 -1.43 -1.34
CA PRO A 157 -20.84 -2.21 -2.43
C PRO A 157 -19.79 -1.36 -3.18
N LEU A 158 -18.73 -1.99 -3.68
CA LEU A 158 -17.70 -1.30 -4.47
C LEU A 158 -18.21 -0.81 -5.85
N THR A 159 -19.38 -1.30 -6.28
CA THR A 159 -20.06 -0.88 -7.53
C THR A 159 -21.50 -0.50 -7.23
N GLY A 160 -22.13 0.26 -8.14
CA GLY A 160 -23.52 0.67 -7.99
C GLY A 160 -23.66 2.12 -7.53
N GLU A 161 -24.90 2.51 -7.22
CA GLU A 161 -25.24 3.88 -6.85
C GLU A 161 -24.63 4.30 -5.50
N TYR A 162 -24.50 5.61 -5.30
CA TYR A 162 -24.09 6.21 -4.04
C TYR A 162 -25.23 6.15 -3.03
N ASP A 163 -24.97 5.61 -1.85
CA ASP A 163 -25.89 5.54 -0.72
C ASP A 163 -25.43 6.52 0.36
N LYS A 164 -26.08 7.67 0.42
CA LYS A 164 -25.75 8.77 1.31
C LYS A 164 -25.77 8.35 2.78
N GLU A 165 -26.79 7.61 3.22
CA GLU A 165 -26.95 7.23 4.63
C GLU A 165 -25.78 6.31 5.09
N LYS A 166 -25.41 5.35 4.26
CA LYS A 166 -24.28 4.46 4.55
C LYS A 166 -22.96 5.19 4.51
N ALA A 167 -22.77 6.09 3.54
CA ALA A 167 -21.60 6.94 3.44
C ALA A 167 -21.44 7.83 4.68
N GLU A 168 -22.50 8.49 5.14
CA GLU A 168 -22.49 9.30 6.35
C GLU A 168 -22.12 8.48 7.59
N ARG A 169 -22.64 7.27 7.75
CA ARG A 169 -22.27 6.36 8.85
C ARG A 169 -20.76 6.01 8.83
N MET A 170 -20.21 5.76 7.65
CA MET A 170 -18.79 5.47 7.47
C MET A 170 -17.92 6.70 7.80
N LEU A 171 -18.28 7.89 7.32
CA LEU A 171 -17.58 9.12 7.65
C LEU A 171 -17.63 9.44 9.15
N GLN A 172 -18.78 9.25 9.80
CA GLN A 172 -18.90 9.40 11.26
C GLN A 172 -18.03 8.41 12.02
N TYR A 173 -17.90 7.19 11.52
CA TYR A 173 -16.98 6.21 12.09
C TYR A 173 -15.53 6.68 11.98
N LEU A 174 -15.11 7.15 10.81
CA LEU A 174 -13.75 7.67 10.59
C LEU A 174 -13.44 8.89 11.46
N CYS A 175 -14.40 9.81 11.66
CA CYS A 175 -14.25 10.89 12.63
C CYS A 175 -13.97 10.36 14.05
N ARG A 176 -14.76 9.37 14.51
CA ARG A 176 -14.55 8.75 15.83
C ARG A 176 -13.20 8.04 15.91
N MET A 177 -12.77 7.39 14.83
CA MET A 177 -11.46 6.74 14.75
C MET A 177 -10.32 7.75 14.92
N GLN A 178 -10.41 8.92 14.27
CA GLN A 178 -9.42 9.98 14.46
C GLN A 178 -9.36 10.45 15.92
N CYS A 179 -10.51 10.69 16.55
CA CYS A 179 -10.58 11.04 17.97
C CYS A 179 -10.02 9.96 18.89
N PHE A 180 -10.27 8.70 18.54
CA PHE A 180 -9.73 7.58 19.28
C PHE A 180 -8.21 7.56 19.22
N CYS A 181 -7.61 7.76 18.04
CA CYS A 181 -6.17 7.84 17.86
C CYS A 181 -5.53 9.02 18.61
N GLU A 182 -6.26 10.14 18.79
CA GLU A 182 -5.81 11.28 19.59
C GLU A 182 -5.81 10.97 21.10
N ASN A 183 -6.91 10.39 21.61
CA ASN A 183 -7.19 10.35 23.06
C ASN A 183 -6.68 9.09 23.79
N ASN A 184 -6.32 8.02 23.06
CA ASN A 184 -5.85 6.78 23.67
C ASN A 184 -4.35 6.57 23.50
N ASP A 185 -3.57 7.66 23.68
CA ASP A 185 -2.14 7.64 23.41
C ASP A 185 -1.90 6.86 22.10
N GLY A 186 -2.55 7.32 21.04
CA GLY A 186 -2.60 6.65 19.73
C GLY A 186 -1.22 6.32 19.18
N THR A 187 -0.38 5.81 20.10
CA THR A 187 0.96 5.34 19.81
C THR A 187 0.81 4.12 18.94
N PRO A 188 1.13 4.23 17.65
CA PRO A 188 1.17 3.06 16.79
C PRO A 188 2.22 2.09 17.33
N SER A 189 2.04 0.81 17.04
CA SER A 189 3.13 -0.15 17.16
C SER A 189 4.36 0.42 16.48
N SER A 190 5.52 0.32 17.11
CA SER A 190 6.74 0.95 16.64
C SER A 190 6.97 0.66 15.15
N MET A 191 7.06 1.70 14.35
CA MET A 191 7.45 1.59 12.95
C MET A 191 8.98 1.49 12.93
N ALA A 192 9.50 0.30 12.70
CA ALA A 192 10.91 0.13 12.40
C ALA A 192 11.11 0.23 10.88
N ILE A 193 12.14 0.94 10.47
CA ILE A 193 12.61 0.93 9.10
C ILE A 193 13.83 0.01 9.09
N ALA A 194 13.70 -1.19 8.57
CA ALA A 194 14.81 -2.09 8.35
C ALA A 194 15.34 -1.88 6.93
N SER A 195 16.60 -1.47 6.81
CA SER A 195 17.29 -1.47 5.53
C SER A 195 18.34 -2.60 5.55
N PRO A 196 18.13 -3.66 4.76
CA PRO A 196 19.10 -4.76 4.67
C PRO A 196 20.47 -4.31 4.15
N THR A 197 20.51 -3.26 3.36
CA THR A 197 21.75 -2.70 2.77
C THR A 197 22.32 -1.51 3.55
N GLY A 198 21.54 -0.94 4.48
CA GLY A 198 21.90 0.29 5.20
C GLY A 198 21.60 1.57 4.41
N GLU A 199 21.03 1.49 3.21
CA GLU A 199 20.64 2.65 2.40
C GLU A 199 19.16 3.00 2.63
N GLU A 200 18.82 4.29 2.71
CA GLU A 200 17.42 4.74 2.93
C GLU A 200 16.45 4.26 1.84
N GLN A 201 16.95 4.00 0.64
CA GLN A 201 16.13 3.56 -0.50
C GLN A 201 15.61 2.12 -0.36
N ASP A 202 16.27 1.30 0.48
CA ASP A 202 15.89 -0.09 0.73
C ASP A 202 15.09 -0.25 2.04
N ALA A 203 14.60 0.84 2.58
CA ALA A 203 13.91 0.86 3.85
C ALA A 203 12.53 0.21 3.77
N LEU A 204 12.32 -0.80 4.60
CA LEU A 204 11.05 -1.51 4.76
C LEU A 204 10.30 -1.00 5.97
N SER A 205 9.04 -0.64 5.78
CA SER A 205 8.17 -0.32 6.91
C SER A 205 7.74 -1.60 7.62
N LEU A 206 8.09 -1.70 8.89
CA LEU A 206 7.71 -2.80 9.78
C LEU A 206 6.82 -2.26 10.88
N SER A 207 5.67 -2.88 11.11
CA SER A 207 4.95 -2.72 12.36
C SER A 207 5.51 -3.71 13.37
N LEU A 208 6.01 -3.24 14.50
CA LEU A 208 6.78 -4.05 15.44
C LEU A 208 6.00 -4.31 16.72
N ILE A 209 5.83 -5.59 17.05
CA ILE A 209 5.46 -6.07 18.37
C ILE A 209 6.68 -6.79 18.94
N CYS A 210 7.19 -6.35 20.08
CA CYS A 210 8.40 -6.96 20.63
C CYS A 210 8.36 -7.12 22.15
N ILE A 211 9.21 -8.06 22.61
CA ILE A 211 9.57 -8.25 24.01
C ILE A 211 10.94 -7.64 24.20
N GLN A 212 11.09 -6.79 25.19
CA GLN A 212 12.34 -6.18 25.58
C GLN A 212 12.34 -5.93 27.10
N ASP A 213 13.45 -6.24 27.79
CA ASP A 213 13.59 -6.12 29.26
C ASP A 213 12.49 -6.86 30.04
N GLY A 214 11.97 -7.96 29.52
CA GLY A 214 10.90 -8.79 30.11
C GLY A 214 9.50 -8.26 29.91
N GLU A 215 9.33 -7.20 29.15
CA GLU A 215 8.03 -6.56 28.92
C GLU A 215 7.70 -6.45 27.42
N VAL A 216 6.42 -6.42 27.11
CA VAL A 216 5.94 -6.17 25.73
C VAL A 216 5.93 -4.66 25.50
N ASN A 217 6.40 -4.22 24.32
CA ASN A 217 6.39 -2.80 23.96
C ASN A 217 4.98 -2.17 24.05
N GLU A 218 4.94 -0.93 24.50
CA GLU A 218 3.68 -0.19 24.60
C GLU A 218 3.21 0.33 23.25
N PHE A 219 1.95 0.12 22.93
CA PHE A 219 1.27 0.69 21.76
C PHE A 219 -0.26 0.60 21.92
N GLY A 220 -1.00 1.53 21.33
CA GLY A 220 -2.46 1.57 21.34
C GLY A 220 -3.09 0.80 20.17
N TYR A 221 -2.43 0.78 19.01
CA TYR A 221 -2.91 0.08 17.82
C TYR A 221 -1.75 -0.44 16.96
N VAL A 222 -2.02 -1.49 16.20
CA VAL A 222 -1.09 -2.04 15.21
C VAL A 222 -1.28 -1.26 13.92
N SER A 223 -0.27 -0.49 13.54
CA SER A 223 -0.29 0.38 12.37
C SER A 223 -0.03 -0.39 11.08
N GLU A 224 -0.67 0.02 10.00
CA GLU A 224 -0.40 -0.53 8.68
C GLU A 224 1.06 -0.30 8.27
N ALA A 225 1.67 -1.37 7.78
CA ALA A 225 3.04 -1.42 7.29
C ALA A 225 3.15 -2.49 6.18
N LYS A 226 4.32 -2.70 5.62
CA LYS A 226 4.54 -3.81 4.66
C LYS A 226 4.51 -5.16 5.37
N LEU A 227 5.14 -5.22 6.54
CA LEU A 227 5.22 -6.44 7.36
C LEU A 227 4.81 -6.16 8.81
N LEU A 228 4.22 -7.17 9.47
CA LEU A 228 4.18 -7.26 10.91
C LEU A 228 5.38 -8.08 11.38
N ALA A 229 6.26 -7.47 12.15
CA ALA A 229 7.39 -8.10 12.80
C ALA A 229 7.04 -8.40 14.25
N ILE A 230 7.30 -9.63 14.70
CA ILE A 230 7.10 -10.06 16.08
C ILE A 230 8.43 -10.62 16.59
N MET A 231 9.02 -9.98 17.60
CA MET A 231 10.40 -10.22 18.02
C MET A 231 10.50 -10.39 19.52
N ASP A 232 11.47 -11.20 19.96
CA ASP A 232 11.90 -11.29 21.34
C ASP A 232 13.39 -10.89 21.41
N PHE A 233 13.64 -9.66 21.86
CA PHE A 233 15.01 -9.14 21.98
C PHE A 233 15.77 -9.68 23.20
N ASP A 234 15.03 -10.30 24.16
CA ASP A 234 15.65 -10.87 25.36
C ASP A 234 16.16 -12.29 25.13
N ASN A 235 15.70 -12.93 24.04
CA ASN A 235 16.03 -14.31 23.74
C ASN A 235 16.48 -14.51 22.28
N GLU A 236 17.77 -14.31 22.03
CA GLU A 236 18.38 -14.49 20.72
C GLU A 236 18.21 -15.89 20.09
N LYS A 237 17.78 -16.88 20.88
CA LYS A 237 17.52 -18.24 20.38
C LYS A 237 16.14 -18.39 19.76
N ILE A 238 15.24 -17.44 20.00
CA ILE A 238 13.93 -17.41 19.38
C ILE A 238 14.01 -16.57 18.12
N ALA A 239 13.94 -17.23 16.95
CA ALA A 239 13.94 -16.53 15.69
C ALA A 239 12.73 -15.58 15.59
N PRO A 240 12.89 -14.34 15.11
CA PRO A 240 11.80 -13.41 14.89
C PRO A 240 10.81 -13.97 13.87
N ALA A 241 9.55 -13.55 13.97
CA ALA A 241 8.51 -13.89 13.02
C ALA A 241 8.11 -12.64 12.22
N PHE A 242 7.96 -12.80 10.91
CA PHE A 242 7.54 -11.74 9.99
C PHE A 242 6.39 -12.27 9.13
N ILE A 243 5.33 -11.50 9.00
CA ILE A 243 4.21 -11.86 8.14
C ILE A 243 3.81 -10.63 7.29
N PRO A 244 3.29 -10.83 6.07
CA PRO A 244 2.66 -9.75 5.34
C PRO A 244 1.60 -9.10 6.21
N PHE A 245 1.60 -7.77 6.32
CA PHE A 245 0.73 -7.07 7.27
C PHE A 245 -0.76 -7.38 7.04
N ARG A 246 -1.18 -7.58 5.79
CA ARG A 246 -2.55 -7.98 5.43
C ARG A 246 -3.03 -9.27 6.10
N GLU A 247 -2.09 -10.11 6.57
CA GLU A 247 -2.37 -11.37 7.28
C GLU A 247 -2.29 -11.22 8.80
N ALA A 248 -2.05 -10.01 9.32
CA ALA A 248 -1.91 -9.74 10.75
C ALA A 248 -3.08 -10.28 11.57
N GLY A 249 -4.32 -10.16 11.06
CA GLY A 249 -5.50 -10.71 11.71
C GLY A 249 -5.52 -12.22 11.92
N LYS A 250 -4.64 -12.97 11.22
CA LYS A 250 -4.48 -14.43 11.43
C LYS A 250 -3.67 -14.76 12.67
N VAL A 251 -2.92 -13.78 13.16
CA VAL A 251 -1.95 -13.96 14.26
C VAL A 251 -2.38 -13.21 15.52
N LEU A 252 -2.94 -12.02 15.35
CA LEU A 252 -3.40 -11.19 16.46
C LEU A 252 -4.56 -11.86 17.22
N PRO A 253 -4.47 -12.03 18.56
CA PRO A 253 -5.54 -12.63 19.34
C PRO A 253 -6.78 -11.71 19.39
N GLU A 254 -7.95 -12.26 19.05
CA GLU A 254 -9.22 -11.53 18.95
C GLU A 254 -9.72 -10.95 20.29
N ASP A 255 -9.33 -11.55 21.41
CA ASP A 255 -9.65 -11.07 22.75
C ASP A 255 -8.81 -9.83 23.15
N VAL A 256 -7.63 -9.65 22.55
CA VAL A 256 -6.74 -8.51 22.77
C VAL A 256 -6.89 -7.43 21.70
N PHE A 257 -7.20 -7.80 20.46
CA PHE A 257 -7.28 -6.88 19.35
C PHE A 257 -8.68 -6.82 18.71
N SER A 258 -9.05 -5.65 18.23
CA SER A 258 -10.21 -5.44 17.38
C SER A 258 -9.78 -4.73 16.12
N GLN A 259 -10.35 -5.11 14.97
CA GLN A 259 -10.08 -4.45 13.71
C GLN A 259 -10.58 -3.01 13.74
N LEU A 260 -9.74 -2.05 13.35
CA LEU A 260 -10.02 -0.63 13.34
C LEU A 260 -10.48 -0.15 11.94
N ASP A 261 -9.79 -0.61 10.90
CA ASP A 261 -10.12 -0.37 9.49
C ASP A 261 -9.78 -1.59 8.63
N GLU A 262 -9.47 -1.44 7.35
CA GLU A 262 -9.13 -2.57 6.46
C GLU A 262 -7.95 -3.41 6.99
N LEU A 263 -6.92 -2.76 7.56
CA LEU A 263 -5.68 -3.39 8.00
C LEU A 263 -5.31 -3.15 9.45
N GLN A 264 -5.66 -1.99 10.03
CA GLN A 264 -5.20 -1.62 11.37
C GLN A 264 -6.03 -2.30 12.46
N TYR A 265 -5.38 -2.59 13.59
CA TYR A 265 -5.98 -3.28 14.71
C TYR A 265 -5.73 -2.50 16.00
N PHE A 266 -6.81 -2.25 16.73
CA PHE A 266 -6.79 -1.59 18.03
C PHE A 266 -6.58 -2.60 19.15
N ARG A 267 -5.68 -2.27 20.07
CA ARG A 267 -5.43 -3.06 21.28
C ARG A 267 -6.44 -2.69 22.39
N LYS A 268 -7.33 -3.60 22.69
CA LYS A 268 -8.37 -3.44 23.73
C LYS A 268 -8.06 -4.14 25.05
N GLY A 269 -7.01 -4.96 25.09
CA GLY A 269 -6.63 -5.78 26.23
C GLY A 269 -5.14 -5.80 26.52
N GLU A 270 -4.76 -6.45 27.60
CA GLU A 270 -3.37 -6.67 27.98
C GLU A 270 -2.73 -7.69 27.02
N LEU A 271 -1.55 -7.38 26.52
CA LEU A 271 -0.74 -8.30 25.72
C LEU A 271 0.45 -8.75 26.56
N THR A 272 0.47 -10.03 26.91
CA THR A 272 1.52 -10.62 27.74
C THR A 272 2.65 -11.21 26.91
N VAL A 273 3.82 -11.43 27.52
CA VAL A 273 4.97 -12.10 26.91
C VAL A 273 4.60 -13.47 26.34
N ASP A 274 3.81 -14.27 27.09
CA ASP A 274 3.37 -15.58 26.63
C ASP A 274 2.51 -15.47 25.36
N MET A 275 1.60 -14.49 25.31
CA MET A 275 0.79 -14.24 24.10
C MET A 275 1.63 -13.83 22.91
N VAL A 276 2.69 -13.03 23.10
CA VAL A 276 3.60 -12.68 22.00
C VAL A 276 4.33 -13.92 21.50
N HIS A 277 4.78 -14.81 22.36
CA HIS A 277 5.38 -16.09 21.96
C HIS A 277 4.37 -16.98 21.20
N GLU A 278 3.11 -17.04 21.65
CA GLU A 278 2.06 -17.74 20.91
C GLU A 278 1.79 -17.13 19.55
N MET A 279 1.82 -15.79 19.43
CA MET A 279 1.72 -15.10 18.14
C MET A 279 2.89 -15.44 17.23
N MET A 280 4.13 -15.44 17.74
CA MET A 280 5.32 -15.83 16.96
C MET A 280 5.20 -17.28 16.48
N ASP A 281 4.73 -18.20 17.33
CA ASP A 281 4.53 -19.59 16.98
C ASP A 281 3.42 -19.76 15.92
N ARG A 282 2.28 -19.09 16.11
CA ARG A 282 1.18 -19.06 15.15
C ARG A 282 1.66 -18.51 13.80
N ALA A 283 2.41 -17.41 13.82
CA ALA A 283 3.00 -16.83 12.62
C ALA A 283 3.87 -17.84 11.86
N ARG A 284 4.71 -18.61 12.53
CA ARG A 284 5.56 -19.64 11.91
C ARG A 284 4.79 -20.83 11.33
N HIS A 285 3.58 -21.06 11.81
CA HIS A 285 2.75 -22.20 11.39
C HIS A 285 1.64 -21.81 10.41
N LEU A 286 1.58 -20.55 9.96
CA LEU A 286 0.63 -20.18 8.91
C LEU A 286 0.85 -21.06 7.68
N GLN A 287 -0.22 -21.67 7.22
CA GLN A 287 -0.22 -22.50 6.03
C GLN A 287 -0.70 -21.69 4.81
N PRO A 288 -0.40 -22.09 3.58
CA PRO A 288 -0.90 -21.42 2.39
C PRO A 288 -2.43 -21.25 2.40
N ASP A 289 -3.14 -22.20 3.00
CA ASP A 289 -4.59 -22.16 3.14
C ASP A 289 -5.10 -21.02 4.05
N ASP A 290 -4.26 -20.52 4.94
CA ASP A 290 -4.56 -19.42 5.84
C ASP A 290 -4.32 -18.05 5.19
N LEU A 291 -3.65 -18.02 4.03
CA LEU A 291 -3.33 -16.80 3.30
C LEU A 291 -4.52 -16.33 2.45
N HIS A 292 -4.50 -15.06 2.06
CA HIS A 292 -5.55 -14.40 1.27
C HIS A 292 -5.89 -15.13 -0.04
N TYR A 293 -4.90 -15.72 -0.68
CA TYR A 293 -5.03 -16.67 -1.79
C TYR A 293 -4.15 -17.87 -1.46
N LYS A 294 -4.51 -19.05 -1.96
CA LYS A 294 -3.82 -20.31 -1.70
C LYS A 294 -2.75 -20.59 -2.79
N PRO A 295 -1.61 -19.87 -2.79
CA PRO A 295 -0.67 -20.03 -3.89
C PRO A 295 0.11 -21.32 -3.75
N THR A 296 0.17 -22.09 -4.83
CA THR A 296 1.20 -23.08 -5.03
C THR A 296 2.31 -22.44 -5.84
N TYR A 297 3.46 -22.20 -5.21
CA TYR A 297 4.57 -21.50 -5.84
C TYR A 297 5.30 -22.37 -6.86
N PRO A 298 5.88 -21.78 -7.92
CA PRO A 298 6.77 -22.48 -8.81
C PRO A 298 7.89 -23.20 -8.05
N GLY A 299 8.09 -24.49 -8.34
CA GLY A 299 9.08 -25.32 -7.68
C GLY A 299 8.59 -26.12 -6.46
N SER A 300 7.37 -25.90 -5.99
CA SER A 300 6.77 -26.62 -4.85
C SER A 300 5.85 -27.78 -5.28
N GLY A 301 5.62 -27.93 -6.57
CA GLY A 301 4.74 -28.91 -7.18
C GLY A 301 3.80 -28.28 -8.20
N PHE A 302 3.32 -29.08 -9.15
CA PHE A 302 2.45 -28.61 -10.21
C PHE A 302 0.99 -28.65 -9.77
N ASP A 303 0.30 -27.51 -9.87
CA ASP A 303 -1.13 -27.37 -9.63
C ASP A 303 -1.85 -27.08 -10.95
N GLU A 304 -2.72 -27.98 -11.38
CA GLU A 304 -3.49 -27.84 -12.63
C GLU A 304 -4.56 -26.74 -12.56
N THR A 305 -4.92 -26.27 -11.37
CA THR A 305 -5.91 -25.20 -11.20
C THR A 305 -5.35 -23.80 -11.42
N GLN A 306 -4.01 -23.68 -11.37
CA GLN A 306 -3.28 -22.45 -11.64
C GLN A 306 -2.77 -22.44 -13.08
N GLN A 307 -2.87 -21.28 -13.72
CA GLN A 307 -2.24 -21.04 -15.01
C GLN A 307 -0.78 -20.59 -14.81
N THR A 308 0.02 -20.71 -15.86
CA THR A 308 1.43 -20.33 -15.83
C THR A 308 1.73 -19.34 -16.95
N PHE A 309 2.25 -18.19 -16.58
CA PHE A 309 2.58 -17.08 -17.49
C PHE A 309 4.08 -16.89 -17.60
N ILE A 310 4.55 -16.59 -18.80
CA ILE A 310 5.95 -16.27 -19.07
C ILE A 310 6.05 -14.76 -19.29
N LEU A 311 6.76 -14.10 -18.40
CA LEU A 311 7.09 -12.68 -18.47
C LEU A 311 8.45 -12.52 -19.14
N MET A 312 8.60 -11.52 -20.00
CA MET A 312 9.83 -11.24 -20.72
C MET A 312 10.47 -9.95 -20.21
N TRP A 313 11.74 -10.01 -19.87
CA TRP A 313 12.52 -8.89 -19.41
C TRP A 313 13.80 -8.73 -20.22
N ASN A 314 13.91 -7.61 -20.92
CA ASN A 314 15.15 -7.19 -21.54
C ASN A 314 15.66 -5.94 -20.79
N PRO A 315 16.74 -6.05 -19.98
CA PRO A 315 17.26 -4.96 -19.17
C PRO A 315 17.69 -3.72 -19.97
N ASP A 316 18.03 -3.89 -21.26
CA ASP A 316 18.50 -2.80 -22.11
C ASP A 316 17.37 -1.87 -22.58
N ILE A 317 16.11 -2.33 -22.52
CA ILE A 317 14.93 -1.59 -23.01
C ILE A 317 13.77 -1.53 -22.03
N SER A 318 13.86 -2.17 -20.86
CA SER A 318 12.84 -2.19 -19.82
C SER A 318 12.99 -1.00 -18.88
N SER A 319 11.93 -0.66 -18.13
CA SER A 319 11.99 0.28 -17.01
C SER A 319 12.86 -0.22 -15.85
N VAL A 320 13.08 -1.53 -15.76
CA VAL A 320 13.95 -2.16 -14.76
C VAL A 320 15.24 -2.54 -15.45
N SER A 321 16.33 -1.84 -15.15
CA SER A 321 17.67 -2.15 -15.63
C SER A 321 18.23 -3.39 -14.94
N LEU A 322 19.38 -3.90 -15.45
CA LEU A 322 20.08 -5.00 -14.78
C LEU A 322 20.57 -4.60 -13.39
N GLU A 323 21.06 -3.37 -13.26
CA GLU A 323 21.54 -2.82 -11.99
C GLU A 323 20.39 -2.68 -11.00
N ASP A 324 19.23 -2.14 -11.42
CA ASP A 324 18.03 -2.05 -10.58
C ASP A 324 17.57 -3.44 -10.11
N HIS A 325 17.57 -4.43 -11.01
CA HIS A 325 17.19 -5.80 -10.64
C HIS A 325 18.10 -6.36 -9.54
N ILE A 326 19.42 -6.22 -9.70
CA ILE A 326 20.39 -6.74 -8.73
C ILE A 326 20.31 -5.99 -7.39
N GLN A 327 20.25 -4.66 -7.42
CA GLN A 327 20.16 -3.83 -6.22
C GLN A 327 18.85 -4.03 -5.45
N ASN A 328 17.76 -4.30 -6.17
CA ASN A 328 16.43 -4.41 -5.57
C ASN A 328 15.97 -5.87 -5.34
N ILE A 329 16.86 -6.88 -5.41
CA ILE A 329 16.46 -8.28 -5.20
C ILE A 329 15.67 -8.44 -3.89
N THR A 330 16.19 -7.95 -2.77
CA THR A 330 15.51 -8.04 -1.47
C THR A 330 14.19 -7.25 -1.46
N LYS A 331 14.19 -6.07 -2.06
CA LYS A 331 13.01 -5.19 -2.13
C LYS A 331 11.88 -5.81 -2.96
N MET A 332 12.22 -6.48 -4.06
CA MET A 332 11.25 -7.17 -4.92
C MET A 332 10.49 -8.28 -4.21
N TYR A 333 11.05 -8.87 -3.15
CA TYR A 333 10.33 -9.85 -2.33
C TYR A 333 9.21 -9.22 -1.50
N ILE A 334 9.37 -7.99 -1.08
CA ILE A 334 8.62 -7.41 0.03
C ILE A 334 7.67 -6.31 -0.46
N GLU A 335 8.04 -5.61 -1.53
CA GLU A 335 7.19 -4.59 -2.14
C GLU A 335 6.35 -5.15 -3.28
N ASP A 336 5.20 -4.54 -3.53
CA ASP A 336 4.39 -4.84 -4.70
C ASP A 336 5.17 -4.46 -5.96
N PHE A 337 5.66 -5.47 -6.65
CA PHE A 337 6.36 -5.35 -7.91
C PHE A 337 5.41 -5.76 -9.02
N ASN A 338 5.22 -4.92 -10.03
CA ASN A 338 4.24 -5.18 -11.08
C ASN A 338 4.90 -5.41 -12.44
N TRP A 339 4.18 -6.12 -13.30
CA TRP A 339 4.63 -6.39 -14.66
C TRP A 339 3.47 -6.40 -15.64
N SER A 340 3.72 -6.02 -16.91
CA SER A 340 2.70 -6.04 -17.95
C SER A 340 2.40 -7.46 -18.42
N VAL A 341 1.10 -7.78 -18.54
CA VAL A 341 0.61 -9.10 -18.92
C VAL A 341 -0.22 -9.02 -20.19
N TRP A 342 0.30 -9.60 -21.28
CA TRP A 342 -0.35 -9.55 -22.61
C TRP A 342 -1.67 -10.32 -22.65
N GLU A 343 -1.67 -11.57 -22.13
CA GLU A 343 -2.88 -12.40 -22.08
C GLU A 343 -3.63 -12.25 -20.75
N HIS A 344 -3.75 -11.00 -20.29
CA HIS A 344 -4.36 -10.62 -19.02
C HIS A 344 -5.80 -11.13 -18.83
N GLU A 345 -6.59 -11.28 -19.92
CA GLU A 345 -7.96 -11.80 -19.86
C GLU A 345 -8.05 -13.24 -19.30
N LYS A 346 -6.95 -13.96 -19.34
CA LYS A 346 -6.84 -15.33 -18.84
C LYS A 346 -6.21 -15.40 -17.45
N ALA A 347 -5.57 -14.32 -17.01
CA ALA A 347 -4.82 -14.29 -15.77
C ALA A 347 -5.70 -13.94 -14.57
N LYS A 348 -5.40 -14.52 -13.41
CA LYS A 348 -6.05 -14.24 -12.13
C LYS A 348 -5.02 -14.20 -11.02
N CYS A 349 -5.40 -13.57 -9.90
CA CYS A 349 -4.62 -13.62 -8.67
C CYS A 349 -4.32 -15.06 -8.26
N GLY A 350 -3.08 -15.35 -7.87
CA GLY A 350 -2.59 -16.68 -7.54
C GLY A 350 -2.05 -17.51 -8.71
N ASP A 351 -2.22 -17.08 -9.96
CA ASP A 351 -1.58 -17.76 -11.11
C ASP A 351 -0.06 -17.60 -11.07
N ARG A 352 0.67 -18.59 -11.58
CA ARG A 352 2.13 -18.64 -11.55
C ARG A 352 2.76 -17.80 -12.65
N PHE A 353 3.91 -17.21 -12.36
CA PHE A 353 4.74 -16.59 -13.38
C PHE A 353 6.20 -17.03 -13.31
N TYR A 354 6.87 -16.93 -14.46
CA TYR A 354 8.31 -16.99 -14.58
C TYR A 354 8.78 -15.75 -15.38
N LEU A 355 9.71 -15.00 -14.81
CA LEU A 355 10.36 -13.89 -15.51
C LEU A 355 11.62 -14.38 -16.19
N VAL A 356 11.67 -14.23 -17.50
CA VAL A 356 12.77 -14.68 -18.37
C VAL A 356 13.54 -13.47 -18.87
N ARG A 357 14.83 -13.39 -18.50
CA ARG A 357 15.75 -12.41 -19.09
C ARG A 357 16.04 -12.81 -20.56
N VAL A 358 15.86 -11.85 -21.45
CA VAL A 358 16.17 -11.93 -22.88
C VAL A 358 17.14 -10.80 -23.28
N GLY A 359 17.64 -10.79 -24.50
CA GLY A 359 18.60 -9.79 -24.98
C GLY A 359 20.04 -10.26 -24.83
N GLU A 360 20.95 -9.33 -24.55
CA GLU A 360 22.39 -9.63 -24.43
C GLU A 360 22.75 -10.21 -23.06
N GLY A 361 23.83 -10.98 -22.99
CA GLY A 361 24.39 -11.54 -21.78
C GLY A 361 23.76 -12.89 -21.36
N ASN A 362 23.63 -13.09 -20.05
CA ASN A 362 23.11 -14.33 -19.48
C ASN A 362 21.57 -14.35 -19.56
N THR A 363 21.00 -15.18 -20.43
CA THR A 363 19.54 -15.30 -20.65
C THR A 363 18.98 -16.57 -20.03
N GLY A 364 17.77 -16.48 -19.48
CA GLY A 364 17.08 -17.57 -18.81
C GLY A 364 16.12 -17.08 -17.72
N ILE A 365 15.61 -17.98 -16.89
CA ILE A 365 14.70 -17.64 -15.79
C ILE A 365 15.49 -16.94 -14.69
N VAL A 366 15.06 -15.73 -14.33
CA VAL A 366 15.66 -14.89 -13.28
C VAL A 366 14.75 -14.67 -12.09
N MET A 367 13.45 -14.98 -12.23
CA MET A 367 12.47 -14.83 -11.16
C MET A 367 11.32 -15.80 -11.37
N SER A 368 10.74 -16.30 -10.29
CA SER A 368 9.47 -17.03 -10.29
C SER A 368 8.59 -16.57 -9.13
N GLY A 369 7.30 -16.78 -9.23
CA GLY A 369 6.35 -16.39 -8.19
C GLY A 369 4.90 -16.59 -8.62
N VAL A 370 4.00 -15.92 -7.91
CA VAL A 370 2.57 -15.87 -8.22
C VAL A 370 2.09 -14.42 -8.35
N PHE A 371 1.05 -14.22 -9.13
CA PHE A 371 0.40 -12.90 -9.21
C PHE A 371 -0.36 -12.60 -7.92
N ASN A 372 -0.20 -11.36 -7.43
CA ASN A 372 -0.76 -10.88 -6.18
C ASN A 372 -1.96 -9.93 -6.36
N SER A 373 -2.38 -9.68 -7.60
CA SER A 373 -3.53 -8.86 -7.94
C SER A 373 -4.34 -9.48 -9.07
N HIS A 374 -5.55 -8.95 -9.32
CA HIS A 374 -6.21 -9.10 -10.60
C HIS A 374 -5.58 -8.16 -11.62
N PRO A 375 -5.73 -8.44 -12.96
CA PRO A 375 -5.25 -7.53 -13.99
C PRO A 375 -5.89 -6.14 -13.85
N TYR A 376 -5.09 -5.09 -13.93
CA TYR A 376 -5.53 -3.70 -13.93
C TYR A 376 -4.86 -2.89 -15.04
N GLU A 377 -5.59 -1.94 -15.62
CA GLU A 377 -5.11 -1.13 -16.72
C GLU A 377 -4.36 0.10 -16.18
N ALA A 378 -3.13 0.33 -16.67
CA ALA A 378 -2.35 1.52 -16.34
C ALA A 378 -1.59 2.04 -17.57
N GLU A 379 -1.01 3.23 -17.47
CA GLU A 379 -0.13 3.77 -18.52
C GLU A 379 1.13 2.91 -18.63
N ASP A 380 1.55 2.63 -19.87
CA ASP A 380 2.80 1.93 -20.15
C ASP A 380 3.98 2.76 -19.62
N TRP A 381 4.90 2.09 -18.95
CA TRP A 381 6.15 2.66 -18.42
C TRP A 381 6.93 3.54 -19.42
N SER A 382 6.74 3.36 -20.72
CA SER A 382 7.45 4.14 -21.76
C SER A 382 7.05 5.62 -21.83
N GLY A 383 5.99 6.06 -21.14
CA GLY A 383 5.49 7.43 -21.15
C GLY A 383 4.91 7.89 -22.50
N LYS A 384 4.57 6.94 -23.39
CA LYS A 384 4.04 7.23 -24.73
C LYS A 384 2.50 7.29 -24.78
N GLY A 385 1.84 7.35 -23.62
CA GLY A 385 0.37 7.40 -23.52
C GLY A 385 -0.33 6.08 -23.88
N ARG A 386 0.40 5.00 -24.06
CA ARG A 386 -0.16 3.68 -24.30
C ARG A 386 -0.64 3.09 -22.96
N ARG A 387 -1.82 2.50 -22.96
CA ARG A 387 -2.34 1.76 -21.79
C ARG A 387 -2.14 0.26 -21.99
N VAL A 388 -1.72 -0.41 -20.94
CA VAL A 388 -1.50 -1.86 -20.89
C VAL A 388 -2.02 -2.42 -19.57
N PHE A 389 -2.21 -3.74 -19.53
CA PHE A 389 -2.63 -4.40 -18.29
C PHE A 389 -1.42 -4.86 -17.50
N TYR A 390 -1.42 -4.50 -16.21
CA TYR A 390 -0.44 -4.92 -15.23
C TYR A 390 -1.04 -5.90 -14.22
N MET A 391 -0.18 -6.68 -13.60
CA MET A 391 -0.48 -7.46 -12.40
C MET A 391 0.66 -7.30 -11.41
N ASP A 392 0.32 -7.20 -10.13
CA ASP A 392 1.31 -7.20 -9.06
C ASP A 392 1.86 -8.61 -8.89
N MET A 393 3.13 -8.69 -8.55
CA MET A 393 3.87 -9.94 -8.47
C MET A 393 4.29 -10.21 -7.04
N LEU A 394 4.20 -11.45 -6.61
CA LEU A 394 4.77 -11.94 -5.37
C LEU A 394 5.80 -13.01 -5.71
N PRO A 395 7.09 -12.65 -5.79
CA PRO A 395 8.14 -13.59 -6.08
C PRO A 395 8.32 -14.62 -4.96
N ASN A 396 8.75 -15.83 -5.33
CA ASN A 396 9.28 -16.82 -4.40
C ASN A 396 10.77 -17.10 -4.62
N VAL A 397 11.26 -16.86 -5.82
CA VAL A 397 12.68 -16.97 -6.16
C VAL A 397 13.09 -15.79 -7.03
N ILE A 398 14.17 -15.11 -6.67
CA ILE A 398 14.81 -14.09 -7.50
C ILE A 398 16.30 -14.40 -7.57
N LEU A 399 16.86 -14.34 -8.78
CA LEU A 399 18.26 -14.67 -9.05
C LEU A 399 19.03 -13.43 -9.52
N ASN A 400 20.26 -13.28 -9.03
CA ASN A 400 21.23 -12.38 -9.67
C ASN A 400 21.75 -13.05 -10.95
N PRO A 401 21.41 -12.57 -12.16
CA PRO A 401 21.75 -13.24 -13.41
C PRO A 401 23.25 -13.22 -13.74
N GLU A 402 24.05 -12.40 -13.03
CA GLU A 402 25.50 -12.33 -13.24
C GLU A 402 26.27 -13.33 -12.36
N GLU A 403 25.72 -13.67 -11.20
CA GLU A 403 26.43 -14.49 -10.20
C GLU A 403 25.73 -15.84 -9.94
N ALA A 404 24.40 -15.88 -9.98
CA ALA A 404 23.66 -17.09 -9.67
C ALA A 404 23.56 -18.04 -10.89
N PRO A 405 23.46 -19.36 -10.66
CA PRO A 405 23.05 -20.28 -11.70
C PRO A 405 21.62 -19.99 -12.14
N MET A 406 21.26 -20.34 -13.38
CA MET A 406 19.90 -20.17 -13.90
C MET A 406 19.51 -21.30 -14.86
N VAL A 407 18.22 -21.44 -15.09
CA VAL A 407 17.72 -22.26 -16.21
C VAL A 407 17.86 -21.44 -17.48
N ARG A 408 18.91 -21.70 -18.25
CA ARG A 408 19.27 -20.96 -19.48
C ARG A 408 18.24 -21.12 -20.58
N THR A 409 18.13 -20.11 -21.44
CA THR A 409 17.23 -20.05 -22.60
C THR A 409 17.38 -21.29 -23.51
N GLU A 410 18.62 -21.76 -23.75
CA GLU A 410 18.87 -22.96 -24.59
C GLU A 410 18.25 -24.20 -23.98
N LYS A 411 18.26 -24.33 -22.64
CA LYS A 411 17.64 -25.45 -21.92
C LYS A 411 16.12 -25.37 -21.98
N LEU A 412 15.57 -24.18 -21.87
CA LEU A 412 14.13 -23.90 -22.03
C LEU A 412 13.66 -24.24 -23.45
N GLN A 413 14.36 -23.74 -24.46
CA GLN A 413 14.07 -23.99 -25.87
C GLN A 413 14.13 -25.50 -26.22
N LYS A 414 15.05 -26.25 -25.61
CA LYS A 414 15.16 -27.70 -25.81
C LYS A 414 14.01 -28.45 -25.14
N ALA A 415 13.57 -28.02 -23.96
CA ALA A 415 12.51 -28.68 -23.19
C ALA A 415 11.12 -28.37 -23.74
N ILE A 416 10.90 -27.13 -24.18
CA ILE A 416 9.63 -26.57 -24.65
C ILE A 416 9.88 -25.79 -25.94
N PRO A 417 10.10 -26.49 -27.08
CA PRO A 417 10.48 -25.85 -28.35
C PRO A 417 9.33 -25.08 -29.04
N SER A 418 8.09 -25.33 -28.64
CA SER A 418 6.88 -24.65 -29.11
C SER A 418 6.75 -23.21 -28.64
N PHE A 419 7.43 -22.82 -27.55
CA PHE A 419 7.41 -21.48 -26.99
C PHE A 419 8.65 -20.69 -27.44
N ASP A 420 8.44 -19.42 -27.83
CA ASP A 420 9.56 -18.51 -28.13
C ASP A 420 10.11 -17.91 -26.82
N TRP A 421 11.28 -18.39 -26.43
CA TRP A 421 12.00 -17.97 -25.21
C TRP A 421 12.96 -16.80 -25.45
N THR A 422 13.04 -16.28 -26.67
CA THR A 422 14.02 -15.26 -27.04
C THR A 422 13.41 -13.87 -27.16
N GLY A 423 12.08 -13.78 -27.18
CA GLY A 423 11.38 -12.51 -27.34
C GLY A 423 9.87 -12.65 -27.40
N GLY A 424 9.21 -11.60 -27.89
CA GLY A 424 7.76 -11.51 -27.99
C GLY A 424 7.12 -10.68 -26.87
N HIS A 425 5.79 -10.75 -26.77
CA HIS A 425 5.06 -10.03 -25.72
C HIS A 425 5.30 -10.66 -24.34
N SER A 426 5.42 -9.83 -23.32
CA SER A 426 5.49 -10.26 -21.94
C SER A 426 4.11 -10.67 -21.43
N GLY A 427 4.03 -11.69 -20.57
CA GLY A 427 2.78 -12.17 -19.99
C GLY A 427 1.97 -13.05 -20.94
N ARG A 428 2.64 -13.97 -21.63
CA ARG A 428 2.01 -15.00 -22.44
C ARG A 428 1.71 -16.25 -21.61
N LEU A 429 0.52 -16.82 -21.82
CA LEU A 429 0.11 -18.06 -21.21
C LEU A 429 0.88 -19.25 -21.78
N LEU A 430 1.42 -20.11 -20.92
CA LEU A 430 2.01 -21.39 -21.28
C LEU A 430 0.93 -22.47 -21.26
N LEU A 431 0.94 -23.35 -22.25
CA LEU A 431 0.00 -24.47 -22.27
C LEU A 431 0.24 -25.42 -21.08
N GLN A 432 -0.82 -26.07 -20.60
CA GLN A 432 -0.79 -26.89 -19.38
C GLN A 432 0.31 -27.94 -19.37
N GLU A 433 0.44 -28.69 -20.48
CA GLU A 433 1.48 -29.70 -20.62
C GLU A 433 2.90 -29.15 -20.64
N GLU A 434 3.06 -27.93 -21.17
CA GLU A 434 4.32 -27.21 -21.20
C GLU A 434 4.65 -26.62 -19.83
N ALA A 435 3.64 -26.10 -19.13
CA ALA A 435 3.75 -25.62 -17.77
C ALA A 435 4.21 -26.73 -16.80
N GLN A 436 3.68 -27.94 -16.95
CA GLN A 436 4.10 -29.11 -16.19
C GLN A 436 5.57 -29.46 -16.43
N LYS A 437 6.03 -29.38 -17.70
CA LYS A 437 7.44 -29.61 -18.05
C LYS A 437 8.36 -28.54 -17.48
N LEU A 438 7.92 -27.29 -17.52
CA LEU A 438 8.64 -26.17 -16.95
C LEU A 438 8.77 -26.30 -15.44
N GLU A 439 7.69 -26.66 -14.77
CA GLU A 439 7.66 -26.89 -13.31
C GLU A 439 8.63 -27.99 -12.90
N ALA A 440 8.64 -29.11 -13.61
CA ALA A 440 9.59 -30.21 -13.34
C ALA A 440 11.05 -29.75 -13.52
N LEU A 441 11.31 -28.96 -14.56
CA LEU A 441 12.64 -28.41 -14.85
C LEU A 441 13.09 -27.41 -13.79
N TRP A 442 12.17 -26.59 -13.30
CA TRP A 442 12.40 -25.57 -12.27
C TRP A 442 12.61 -26.21 -10.90
N SER A 443 11.76 -27.16 -10.52
CA SER A 443 11.91 -27.92 -9.26
C SER A 443 13.24 -28.65 -9.18
N ASP A 444 13.67 -29.30 -10.29
CA ASP A 444 14.99 -29.94 -10.35
C ASP A 444 16.15 -28.95 -10.24
N PHE A 445 16.00 -27.77 -10.85
CA PHE A 445 16.98 -26.70 -10.76
C PHE A 445 17.10 -26.15 -9.32
N LEU A 446 15.99 -25.83 -8.67
CA LEU A 446 15.96 -25.34 -7.29
C LEU A 446 16.60 -26.35 -6.33
N LYS A 447 16.22 -27.61 -6.45
CA LYS A 447 16.75 -28.69 -5.62
C LYS A 447 18.28 -28.87 -5.74
N LYS A 448 18.82 -28.62 -6.94
CA LYS A 448 20.27 -28.73 -7.19
C LYS A 448 21.07 -27.51 -6.70
N ASN A 449 20.42 -26.40 -6.49
CA ASN A 449 21.06 -25.13 -6.17
C ASN A 449 20.52 -24.51 -4.87
N GLU A 450 19.96 -25.34 -4.00
CA GLU A 450 19.30 -24.92 -2.75
C GLU A 450 20.16 -23.96 -1.90
N ASP A 451 21.45 -24.24 -1.80
CA ASP A 451 22.41 -23.44 -1.01
C ASP A 451 22.87 -22.15 -1.70
N ARG A 452 22.42 -21.88 -2.93
CA ARG A 452 22.92 -20.79 -3.78
C ARG A 452 21.86 -19.82 -4.27
N ILE A 453 20.61 -20.10 -3.99
CA ILE A 453 19.47 -19.34 -4.49
C ILE A 453 18.89 -18.53 -3.33
N ASP A 454 18.92 -17.19 -3.45
CA ASP A 454 18.42 -16.27 -2.44
C ASP A 454 16.90 -16.34 -2.23
N GLY A 455 16.20 -17.13 -3.02
CA GLY A 455 14.75 -17.16 -3.02
C GLY A 455 14.08 -18.10 -2.03
N GLU A 456 14.78 -19.06 -1.43
CA GLU A 456 14.17 -19.96 -0.44
C GLU A 456 13.76 -19.26 0.85
N ILE A 457 14.36 -18.11 1.13
CA ILE A 457 14.04 -17.24 2.25
C ILE A 457 12.61 -16.69 2.11
N PHE A 458 12.06 -16.64 0.89
CA PHE A 458 10.78 -16.03 0.56
C PHE A 458 9.72 -16.98 0.03
N ASN A 459 9.79 -18.21 0.41
CA ASN A 459 8.60 -19.03 0.33
C ASN A 459 7.59 -18.47 1.34
N VAL A 460 6.44 -17.94 0.89
CA VAL A 460 5.36 -17.49 1.80
C VAL A 460 4.83 -18.61 2.70
N ASN A 461 5.16 -19.85 2.39
CA ASN A 461 4.90 -21.00 3.25
C ASN A 461 5.91 -21.10 4.41
N ARG A 462 6.94 -20.28 4.39
CA ARG A 462 7.95 -20.18 5.44
C ARG A 462 8.02 -18.74 5.84
N HIS A 463 7.75 -18.47 7.09
CA HIS A 463 7.99 -17.16 7.67
C HIS A 463 9.43 -16.77 7.42
N MET A 464 9.64 -15.49 7.14
CA MET A 464 11.00 -14.95 7.08
C MET A 464 11.67 -15.20 8.42
N THR A 465 12.53 -16.19 8.48
CA THR A 465 13.48 -16.31 9.55
C THR A 465 14.76 -15.65 9.08
N PHE A 466 15.17 -14.59 9.75
CA PHE A 466 16.45 -13.90 9.50
C PHE A 466 17.68 -14.73 9.90
N ASP A 467 17.55 -16.05 10.00
CA ASP A 467 18.65 -16.93 10.40
C ASP A 467 19.79 -17.06 9.37
N LYS A 468 19.78 -16.27 8.28
CA LYS A 468 20.81 -16.32 7.24
C LYS A 468 21.21 -14.96 6.65
N VAL A 469 21.18 -13.88 7.43
CA VAL A 469 21.86 -12.65 7.02
C VAL A 469 23.18 -12.52 7.77
#